data_fce7907f5da54c6d57a61ce78967bc8e
#
_entry.id   fce7907f5da54c6d57a61ce78967bc8e
#
_cell.length_a   1.000
_cell.length_b   1.000
_cell.length_c   1.000
_cell.angle_alpha   90.00
_cell.angle_beta   90.00
_cell.angle_gamma   90.00
#
_symmetry.space_group_name_H-M   'P 1'
#
loop_
_entity.id
_entity.type
_entity.pdbx_description
1 polymer ?
#
loop_
_entity_poly.entity_id
_entity_poly.type
_entity_poly.pdbx_seq_one_letter_code
_entity_poly.pdbx_strand_id
1 'polypeptide(L)'
;MEFHLVPAGEIETEPLDVGPDSKLNLVDVIDRAQGAPFCAGICEVFPGAPVDFDYDDDAAVCYMLEGELTLAEDGETRALRPGDVVYVPRRKGLLVYWSTDSYGKFFYVTYPHWR
;
A
#
# COMPACT_ATOMS: atom_id res chain seq x y z
N MET A 1 27.77 -4.85 9.46
CA MET A 1 27.18 -4.67 8.13
C MET A 1 25.97 -3.76 8.28
N GLU A 2 25.91 -2.69 7.50
CA GLU A 2 24.91 -1.64 7.71
C GLU A 2 23.63 -1.78 6.88
N PHE A 3 23.65 -2.60 5.84
CA PHE A 3 22.43 -2.84 5.08
C PHE A 3 21.56 -3.91 5.73
N HIS A 4 20.26 -3.83 5.47
CA HIS A 4 19.29 -4.80 5.94
C HIS A 4 18.71 -5.53 4.73
N LEU A 5 18.72 -6.85 4.80
CA LEU A 5 18.11 -7.69 3.77
C LEU A 5 17.07 -8.58 4.43
N VAL A 6 15.85 -8.53 3.91
CA VAL A 6 14.76 -9.39 4.40
C VAL A 6 14.42 -10.38 3.29
N PRO A 7 14.75 -11.66 3.47
CA PRO A 7 14.45 -12.68 2.46
C PRO A 7 12.95 -12.83 2.24
N ALA A 8 12.56 -13.16 1.03
CA ALA A 8 11.14 -13.32 0.68
C ALA A 8 10.39 -14.26 1.62
N GLY A 9 11.02 -15.34 2.06
CA GLY A 9 10.40 -16.30 2.97
C GLY A 9 10.10 -15.78 4.38
N GLU A 10 10.67 -14.63 4.73
CA GLU A 10 10.44 -13.97 6.02
C GLU A 10 9.39 -12.85 5.94
N ILE A 11 8.90 -12.57 4.74
CA ILE A 11 7.91 -11.51 4.53
C ILE A 11 6.52 -12.12 4.57
N GLU A 12 5.78 -11.84 5.65
CA GLU A 12 4.41 -12.31 5.83
C GLU A 12 3.50 -11.12 6.09
N THR A 13 2.46 -10.99 5.27
CA THR A 13 1.44 -9.98 5.49
C THR A 13 0.47 -10.42 6.59
N GLU A 14 -0.09 -9.45 7.30
CA GLU A 14 -1.07 -9.68 8.36
C GLU A 14 -2.32 -8.85 8.12
N PRO A 15 -3.50 -9.32 8.57
CA PRO A 15 -4.71 -8.52 8.43
C PRO A 15 -4.57 -7.16 9.10
N LEU A 16 -5.01 -6.12 8.40
CA LEU A 16 -5.14 -4.76 8.93
C LEU A 16 -6.62 -4.41 8.98
N ASP A 17 -7.08 -3.91 10.12
CA ASP A 17 -8.46 -3.45 10.24
C ASP A 17 -8.61 -2.10 9.52
N VAL A 18 -9.32 -2.13 8.40
CA VAL A 18 -9.58 -0.95 7.55
C VAL A 18 -11.08 -0.75 7.35
N GLY A 19 -11.89 -1.34 8.21
CA GLY A 19 -13.34 -1.23 8.18
C GLY A 19 -14.03 -2.59 8.07
N PRO A 20 -15.34 -2.66 8.41
CA PRO A 20 -16.05 -3.92 8.58
C PRO A 20 -16.19 -4.76 7.32
N ASP A 21 -16.29 -4.13 6.14
CA ASP A 21 -16.50 -4.83 4.87
C ASP A 21 -15.27 -4.78 3.95
N SER A 22 -14.16 -4.29 4.45
CA SER A 22 -12.91 -4.22 3.72
C SER A 22 -11.96 -5.30 4.17
N LYS A 23 -11.17 -5.84 3.23
CA LYS A 23 -10.17 -6.88 3.53
C LYS A 23 -8.83 -6.49 2.94
N LEU A 24 -7.85 -6.39 3.81
CA LEU A 24 -6.50 -5.99 3.44
C LEU A 24 -5.50 -6.65 4.38
N ASN A 25 -4.42 -7.17 3.82
CA ASN A 25 -3.27 -7.63 4.58
C ASN A 25 -2.07 -6.74 4.25
N LEU A 26 -1.22 -6.51 5.23
CA LEU A 26 -0.11 -5.61 5.05
C LEU A 26 1.03 -5.97 5.98
N VAL A 27 2.25 -5.64 5.59
CA VAL A 27 3.42 -5.68 6.45
C VAL A 27 4.37 -4.55 6.07
N ASP A 28 4.79 -3.77 7.06
CA ASP A 28 5.92 -2.85 6.90
C ASP A 28 7.20 -3.68 7.07
N VAL A 29 7.91 -3.90 5.98
CA VAL A 29 9.15 -4.68 5.99
C VAL A 29 10.31 -3.86 6.52
N ILE A 30 10.38 -2.60 6.10
CA ILE A 30 11.39 -1.63 6.54
C ILE A 30 10.64 -0.43 7.15
N ASP A 31 11.03 -0.05 8.36
CA ASP A 31 10.43 1.07 9.08
C ASP A 31 11.39 1.64 10.13
N ARG A 32 10.85 2.22 11.18
CA ARG A 32 11.64 2.79 12.28
C ARG A 32 12.51 1.78 13.00
N ALA A 33 12.15 0.50 12.97
CA ALA A 33 12.92 -0.55 13.63
C ALA A 33 14.33 -0.66 13.06
N GLN A 34 14.50 -0.37 11.76
CA GLN A 34 15.82 -0.33 11.12
C GLN A 34 16.41 1.10 11.08
N GLY A 35 15.72 2.08 11.65
CA GLY A 35 16.15 3.47 11.60
C GLY A 35 15.86 4.16 10.26
N ALA A 36 15.01 3.58 9.42
CA ALA A 36 14.67 4.18 8.14
C ALA A 36 13.74 5.40 8.31
N PRO A 37 13.93 6.46 7.50
CA PRO A 37 13.07 7.63 7.55
C PRO A 37 11.75 7.45 6.77
N PHE A 38 11.44 6.24 6.37
CA PHE A 38 10.28 5.89 5.55
C PHE A 38 9.74 4.52 5.99
N CYS A 39 8.57 4.15 5.48
CA CYS A 39 8.10 2.77 5.52
C CYS A 39 8.15 2.17 4.13
N ALA A 40 8.51 0.90 4.03
CA ALA A 40 8.43 0.12 2.81
C ALA A 40 7.87 -1.25 3.14
N GLY A 41 6.96 -1.74 2.33
CA GLY A 41 6.32 -3.00 2.64
C GLY A 41 5.50 -3.59 1.50
N ILE A 42 4.72 -4.57 1.85
CA ILE A 42 3.84 -5.31 0.94
C ILE A 42 2.40 -5.15 1.43
N CYS A 43 1.51 -4.90 0.49
CA CYS A 43 0.09 -4.81 0.75
C CYS A 43 -0.66 -5.74 -0.19
N GLU A 44 -1.63 -6.45 0.36
CA GLU A 44 -2.53 -7.30 -0.40
C GLU A 44 -3.96 -6.83 -0.18
N VAL A 45 -4.68 -6.62 -1.26
CA VAL A 45 -6.09 -6.22 -1.22
C VAL A 45 -6.93 -7.38 -1.74
N PHE A 46 -8.02 -7.67 -1.02
CA PHE A 46 -8.96 -8.74 -1.35
C PHE A 46 -10.32 -8.14 -1.70
N PRO A 47 -11.20 -8.90 -2.38
CA PRO A 47 -12.55 -8.42 -2.68
C PRO A 47 -13.31 -8.01 -1.42
N GLY A 48 -13.99 -6.87 -1.50
CA GLY A 48 -14.75 -6.29 -0.40
C GLY A 48 -15.05 -4.83 -0.70
N ALA A 49 -15.47 -4.09 0.32
CA ALA A 49 -15.65 -2.65 0.18
C ALA A 49 -14.30 -1.99 -0.14
N PRO A 50 -14.30 -0.89 -0.91
CA PRO A 50 -13.06 -0.16 -1.18
C PRO A 50 -12.35 0.25 0.10
N VAL A 51 -11.03 0.12 0.11
CA VAL A 51 -10.20 0.58 1.22
C VAL A 51 -9.73 1.99 0.91
N ASP A 52 -9.95 2.91 1.84
CA ASP A 52 -9.52 4.29 1.68
C ASP A 52 -8.32 4.59 2.57
N PHE A 53 -7.36 5.29 1.98
CA PHE A 53 -6.23 5.86 2.70
C PHE A 53 -6.19 7.36 2.46
N ASP A 54 -5.93 8.13 3.53
CA ASP A 54 -5.61 9.54 3.39
C ASP A 54 -4.10 9.71 3.23
N TYR A 55 -3.71 10.82 2.63
CA TYR A 55 -2.31 11.15 2.38
C TYR A 55 -1.99 12.53 2.97
N ASP A 56 -2.61 12.83 4.11
CA ASP A 56 -2.42 14.11 4.81
C ASP A 56 -0.98 14.28 5.28
N ASP A 57 -0.36 13.19 5.74
CA ASP A 57 0.92 13.23 6.42
C ASP A 57 2.06 12.51 5.69
N ASP A 58 1.76 11.77 4.62
CA ASP A 58 2.76 11.00 3.88
C ASP A 58 2.45 10.91 2.40
N ALA A 59 3.49 10.78 1.60
CA ALA A 59 3.38 10.43 0.19
C ALA A 59 3.67 8.94 0.02
N ALA A 60 3.21 8.34 -1.06
CA ALA A 60 3.46 6.94 -1.35
C ALA A 60 3.85 6.70 -2.81
N VAL A 61 4.76 5.76 -3.02
CA VAL A 61 5.04 5.18 -4.32
C VAL A 61 4.73 3.69 -4.22
N CYS A 62 3.96 3.19 -5.16
CA CYS A 62 3.56 1.79 -5.18
C CYS A 62 3.93 1.15 -6.52
N TYR A 63 4.42 -0.09 -6.44
CA TYR A 63 4.75 -0.91 -7.59
C TYR A 63 3.87 -2.16 -7.58
N MET A 64 3.06 -2.32 -8.62
CA MET A 64 2.12 -3.44 -8.70
C MET A 64 2.84 -4.73 -9.02
N LEU A 65 2.63 -5.76 -8.18
CA LEU A 65 3.31 -7.06 -8.28
C LEU A 65 2.43 -8.12 -8.91
N GLU A 66 1.21 -8.28 -8.43
CA GLU A 66 0.30 -9.36 -8.85
C GLU A 66 -1.15 -8.88 -8.87
N GLY A 67 -1.96 -9.52 -9.73
CA GLY A 67 -3.39 -9.29 -9.75
C GLY A 67 -3.80 -7.98 -10.41
N GLU A 68 -4.84 -7.37 -9.88
CA GLU A 68 -5.35 -6.10 -10.39
C GLU A 68 -5.94 -5.27 -9.26
N LEU A 69 -5.84 -3.97 -9.41
CA LEU A 69 -6.46 -3.01 -8.50
C LEU A 69 -7.13 -1.91 -9.28
N THR A 70 -8.13 -1.31 -8.68
CA THR A 70 -8.72 -0.06 -9.16
C THR A 70 -8.47 1.00 -8.10
N LEU A 71 -7.94 2.15 -8.54
CA LEU A 71 -7.77 3.32 -7.71
C LEU A 71 -8.80 4.35 -8.10
N ALA A 72 -9.44 4.96 -7.11
CA ALA A 72 -10.46 5.98 -7.34
C ALA A 72 -10.18 7.22 -6.49
N GLU A 73 -10.28 8.38 -7.12
CA GLU A 73 -10.12 9.70 -6.50
C GLU A 73 -11.03 10.69 -7.22
N ASP A 74 -11.87 11.39 -6.47
CA ASP A 74 -12.75 12.45 -7.00
C ASP A 74 -13.53 12.04 -8.27
N GLY A 75 -14.07 10.81 -8.28
CA GLY A 75 -14.85 10.31 -9.40
C GLY A 75 -14.03 9.77 -10.58
N GLU A 76 -12.72 9.94 -10.56
CA GLU A 76 -11.83 9.32 -11.53
C GLU A 76 -11.38 7.94 -11.05
N THR A 77 -11.32 6.99 -11.98
CA THR A 77 -10.83 5.64 -11.67
C THR A 77 -9.72 5.27 -12.63
N ARG A 78 -8.74 4.53 -12.12
CA ARG A 78 -7.63 4.00 -12.89
C ARG A 78 -7.38 2.55 -12.51
N ALA A 79 -7.13 1.73 -13.50
CA ALA A 79 -6.69 0.34 -13.26
C ALA A 79 -5.18 0.32 -13.02
N LEU A 80 -4.77 -0.50 -12.07
CA LEU A 80 -3.37 -0.75 -11.76
C LEU A 80 -3.07 -2.22 -11.99
N ARG A 81 -2.12 -2.51 -12.85
CA ARG A 81 -1.73 -3.87 -13.26
C ARG A 81 -0.27 -4.14 -12.97
N PRO A 82 0.16 -5.41 -12.93
CA PRO A 82 1.55 -5.76 -12.66
C PRO A 82 2.53 -4.98 -13.53
N GLY A 83 3.54 -4.41 -12.90
CA GLY A 83 4.54 -3.56 -13.54
C GLY A 83 4.21 -2.07 -13.53
N ASP A 84 2.98 -1.69 -13.21
CA ASP A 84 2.61 -0.28 -13.12
C ASP A 84 3.16 0.36 -11.84
N VAL A 85 3.48 1.63 -11.94
CA VAL A 85 3.94 2.45 -10.81
C VAL A 85 2.94 3.58 -10.61
N VAL A 86 2.53 3.79 -9.35
CA VAL A 86 1.69 4.91 -8.99
C VAL A 86 2.38 5.75 -7.92
N TYR A 87 2.29 7.06 -8.07
CA TYR A 87 2.74 8.02 -7.07
C TYR A 87 1.52 8.75 -6.52
N VAL A 88 1.37 8.73 -5.21
CA VAL A 88 0.33 9.50 -4.53
C VAL A 88 1.03 10.60 -3.72
N PRO A 89 0.83 11.87 -4.06
CA PRO A 89 1.49 12.96 -3.35
C PRO A 89 0.95 13.15 -1.94
N ARG A 90 1.81 13.64 -1.06
CA ARG A 90 1.38 14.11 0.25
C ARG A 90 0.57 15.39 0.04
N ARG A 91 -0.71 15.33 0.34
CA ARG A 91 -1.61 16.47 0.20
C ARG A 91 -2.79 16.33 1.15
N LYS A 92 -2.99 17.33 1.98
CA LYS A 92 -4.08 17.34 2.95
C LYS A 92 -5.44 17.24 2.25
N GLY A 93 -6.27 16.33 2.72
CA GLY A 93 -7.60 16.09 2.16
C GLY A 93 -7.61 15.13 0.98
N LEU A 94 -6.45 14.66 0.51
CA LEU A 94 -6.39 13.67 -0.56
C LEU A 94 -6.76 12.30 -0.02
N LEU A 95 -7.80 11.72 -0.61
CA LEU A 95 -8.29 10.39 -0.25
C LEU A 95 -8.34 9.53 -1.49
N VAL A 96 -7.67 8.39 -1.45
CA VAL A 96 -7.65 7.44 -2.55
C VAL A 96 -8.26 6.12 -2.09
N TYR A 97 -9.19 5.61 -2.89
CA TYR A 97 -9.87 4.34 -2.64
C TYR A 97 -9.25 3.24 -3.48
N TRP A 98 -8.93 2.13 -2.84
CA TRP A 98 -8.31 0.97 -3.45
C TRP A 98 -9.30 -0.19 -3.41
N SER A 99 -9.53 -0.84 -4.54
CA SER A 99 -10.47 -1.97 -4.61
C SER A 99 -10.03 -3.00 -5.64
N THR A 100 -10.62 -4.18 -5.55
CA THR A 100 -10.40 -5.26 -6.52
C THR A 100 -11.62 -6.18 -6.55
N ASP A 101 -11.86 -6.81 -7.68
CA ASP A 101 -12.87 -7.87 -7.80
C ASP A 101 -12.26 -9.27 -7.58
N SER A 102 -10.95 -9.36 -7.50
CA SER A 102 -10.23 -10.63 -7.39
C SER A 102 -9.14 -10.61 -6.31
N TYR A 103 -8.03 -9.94 -6.58
CA TYR A 103 -6.87 -9.87 -5.70
C TYR A 103 -5.87 -8.88 -6.29
N GLY A 104 -5.22 -8.13 -5.43
CA GLY A 104 -4.13 -7.27 -5.85
C GLY A 104 -3.04 -7.20 -4.81
N LYS A 105 -1.79 -7.24 -5.26
CA LYS A 105 -0.61 -7.17 -4.39
C LYS A 105 0.36 -6.14 -4.93
N PHE A 106 0.83 -5.27 -4.04
CA PHE A 106 1.79 -4.24 -4.42
C PHE A 106 2.85 -4.02 -3.35
N PHE A 107 4.00 -3.56 -3.79
CA PHE A 107 5.07 -3.04 -2.95
C PHE A 107 4.88 -1.55 -2.80
N TYR A 108 5.03 -1.03 -1.58
CA TYR A 108 4.87 0.41 -1.32
C TYR A 108 6.07 0.97 -0.57
N VAL A 109 6.31 2.24 -0.79
CA VAL A 109 7.20 3.08 0.02
C VAL A 109 6.42 4.32 0.39
N THR A 110 6.36 4.66 1.67
CA THR A 110 5.77 5.91 2.14
C THR A 110 6.85 6.80 2.72
N TYR A 111 6.69 8.12 2.56
CA TYR A 111 7.60 9.09 3.16
C TYR A 111 6.80 10.31 3.63
N PRO A 112 6.94 10.68 4.90
CA PRO A 112 7.57 9.91 6.00
C PRO A 112 6.79 8.62 6.33
N HIS A 113 6.95 8.09 7.53
CA HIS A 113 6.23 6.90 7.96
C HIS A 113 4.72 7.14 7.94
N TRP A 114 3.94 6.14 7.49
CA TRP A 114 2.48 6.27 7.45
C TRP A 114 1.81 5.90 8.78
N ARG A 115 2.56 5.21 9.64
CA ARG A 115 2.12 4.84 10.99
C ARG A 115 3.28 4.70 11.99
#